data_21066ccb5c4b49cec4f298a92bac7eb2
#
_entry.id   21066ccb5c4b49cec4f298a92bac7eb2
#
_cell.length_a   1.000
_cell.length_b   1.000
_cell.length_c   1.000
_cell.angle_alpha   90.00
_cell.angle_beta   90.00
_cell.angle_gamma   90.00
#
_symmetry.space_group_name_H-M   'P 1'
#
loop_
_entity.id
_entity.type
_entity.pdbx_description
1 polymer ?
#
loop_
_entity_poly.entity_id
_entity_poly.type
_entity_poly.pdbx_seq_one_letter_code
_entity_poly.pdbx_strand_id
1 'polypeptide(L)'
;MTKMDQTRERIRELLEEYYEQAFPQQSFVPGVSPVRVSGKVFDAEELEFLVDAALDFWLTTGRFAEQFERELARFMGVRSAALVNSGSSANLIALSALTSPKLGERRLRPGDEVITVAAGFPTTLNPILQCGLVPVFVDVQIPTYNIDVAQMEAALSPRTRAIVLAHTLGNPFDLDAVMELARARDLWVVEDCCDAVGSTYAGSNVGTFGHIATTSFYPAHHITMGEGGCVLTDAPQLKTIIESFRDWGRDCWCEPGKDNTCGKRFAWRLGSLPEGYDHKYTYSHIGYNLKATDMQAAVGVAQLKKLAGFIEARRRNFGRLSAGLKPLQEFLVLPEATAKSDPSWFGFPLLVREDAPFTRAELVTFLEARKIATRPLFGGNLIRQPAYEHVAYRTVGELRCTDRVMNQLFWIGVYPGLTTEMLDYVVETIHEFARAPRKAGAASSCSAHAEFSY
;
A
#
# COMPACT_ATOMS: atom_id res chain seq x y z
N MET A 1 -40.92 -1.32 12.56
CA MET A 1 -40.31 -0.94 11.26
C MET A 1 -41.08 0.24 10.69
N THR A 2 -40.40 1.37 10.48
CA THR A 2 -41.04 2.56 9.91
C THR A 2 -41.30 2.38 8.42
N LYS A 3 -42.15 3.26 7.80
CA LYS A 3 -42.33 3.25 6.33
C LYS A 3 -41.00 3.51 5.60
N MET A 4 -40.11 4.28 6.19
CA MET A 4 -38.79 4.56 5.65
C MET A 4 -37.88 3.30 5.69
N ASP A 5 -37.93 2.53 6.77
CA ASP A 5 -37.17 1.26 6.87
C ASP A 5 -37.64 0.25 5.80
N GLN A 6 -38.96 0.17 5.57
CA GLN A 6 -39.54 -0.67 4.52
C GLN A 6 -39.09 -0.23 3.11
N THR A 7 -38.96 1.08 2.89
CA THR A 7 -38.48 1.60 1.61
C THR A 7 -36.98 1.28 1.41
N ARG A 8 -36.14 1.43 2.46
CA ARG A 8 -34.71 1.04 2.39
C ARG A 8 -34.56 -0.46 2.10
N GLU A 9 -35.38 -1.31 2.74
CA GLU A 9 -35.35 -2.77 2.50
C GLU A 9 -35.69 -3.10 1.05
N ARG A 10 -36.73 -2.45 0.50
CA ARG A 10 -37.08 -2.64 -0.91
C ARG A 10 -35.98 -2.20 -1.88
N ILE A 11 -35.24 -1.15 -1.54
CA ILE A 11 -34.06 -0.74 -2.33
C ILE A 11 -32.98 -1.80 -2.30
N ARG A 12 -32.71 -2.44 -1.14
CA ARG A 12 -31.73 -3.54 -1.05
C ARG A 12 -32.12 -4.73 -1.92
N GLU A 13 -33.36 -5.21 -1.83
CA GLU A 13 -33.87 -6.28 -2.70
C GLU A 13 -33.63 -5.97 -4.19
N LEU A 14 -33.89 -4.74 -4.62
CA LEU A 14 -33.67 -4.32 -6.01
C LEU A 14 -32.17 -4.25 -6.36
N LEU A 15 -31.28 -3.95 -5.43
CA LEU A 15 -29.83 -3.98 -5.65
C LEU A 15 -29.30 -5.41 -5.79
N GLU A 16 -29.82 -6.37 -5.02
CA GLU A 16 -29.50 -7.79 -5.18
C GLU A 16 -29.94 -8.28 -6.57
N GLU A 17 -31.20 -8.01 -6.96
CA GLU A 17 -31.70 -8.37 -8.29
C GLU A 17 -30.85 -7.73 -9.41
N TYR A 18 -30.45 -6.46 -9.24
CA TYR A 18 -29.59 -5.78 -10.20
C TYR A 18 -28.19 -6.42 -10.27
N TYR A 19 -27.60 -6.76 -9.12
CA TYR A 19 -26.27 -7.37 -9.06
C TYR A 19 -26.25 -8.72 -9.81
N GLU A 20 -27.23 -9.58 -9.59
CA GLU A 20 -27.34 -10.88 -10.26
C GLU A 20 -27.42 -10.76 -11.80
N GLN A 21 -28.15 -9.74 -12.28
CA GLN A 21 -28.30 -9.48 -13.70
C GLN A 21 -27.09 -8.80 -14.33
N ALA A 22 -26.48 -7.84 -13.63
CA ALA A 22 -25.41 -7.01 -14.18
C ALA A 22 -24.02 -7.67 -14.11
N PHE A 23 -23.81 -8.59 -13.14
CA PHE A 23 -22.50 -9.20 -12.88
C PHE A 23 -22.53 -10.74 -12.89
N PRO A 24 -23.04 -11.38 -13.97
CA PRO A 24 -23.06 -12.82 -14.08
C PRO A 24 -21.64 -13.40 -14.07
N GLN A 25 -21.48 -14.58 -13.48
CA GLN A 25 -20.23 -15.31 -13.54
C GLN A 25 -19.85 -15.64 -14.99
N GLN A 26 -18.62 -15.30 -15.36
CA GLN A 26 -18.08 -15.59 -16.69
C GLN A 26 -17.17 -16.80 -16.64
N SER A 27 -17.32 -17.72 -17.59
CA SER A 27 -16.39 -18.84 -17.75
C SER A 27 -15.04 -18.37 -18.26
N PHE A 28 -13.96 -18.92 -17.72
CA PHE A 28 -12.61 -18.66 -18.19
C PHE A 28 -12.34 -19.45 -19.49
N VAL A 29 -11.80 -18.77 -20.50
CA VAL A 29 -11.35 -19.39 -21.75
C VAL A 29 -9.88 -19.05 -21.96
N PRO A 30 -8.95 -20.05 -21.92
CA PRO A 30 -7.52 -19.85 -22.09
C PRO A 30 -7.19 -19.08 -23.39
N GLY A 31 -6.32 -18.07 -23.28
CA GLY A 31 -5.90 -17.21 -24.42
C GLY A 31 -6.92 -16.17 -24.88
N VAL A 32 -8.17 -16.23 -24.39
CA VAL A 32 -9.26 -15.29 -24.71
C VAL A 32 -9.61 -14.42 -23.51
N SER A 33 -9.93 -15.06 -22.38
CA SER A 33 -10.24 -14.35 -21.14
C SER A 33 -8.97 -13.78 -20.51
N PRO A 34 -8.96 -12.52 -20.04
CA PRO A 34 -7.77 -11.93 -19.44
C PRO A 34 -7.51 -12.51 -18.03
N VAL A 35 -6.27 -12.91 -17.76
CA VAL A 35 -5.79 -13.19 -16.41
C VAL A 35 -5.14 -11.91 -15.88
N ARG A 36 -5.84 -11.22 -14.99
CA ARG A 36 -5.46 -9.89 -14.50
C ARG A 36 -4.51 -9.97 -13.30
N VAL A 37 -3.73 -8.93 -13.05
CA VAL A 37 -2.92 -8.81 -11.82
C VAL A 37 -3.79 -8.48 -10.60
N SER A 38 -4.90 -7.77 -10.83
CA SER A 38 -5.90 -7.40 -9.83
C SER A 38 -7.26 -7.23 -10.51
N GLY A 39 -8.35 -7.27 -9.76
CA GLY A 39 -9.68 -7.14 -10.32
C GLY A 39 -10.74 -6.96 -9.25
N LYS A 40 -11.97 -6.72 -9.69
CA LYS A 40 -13.13 -6.56 -8.81
C LYS A 40 -13.48 -7.89 -8.15
N VAL A 41 -13.55 -7.90 -6.82
CA VAL A 41 -14.09 -9.01 -6.04
C VAL A 41 -15.07 -8.40 -5.03
N PHE A 42 -16.36 -8.49 -5.35
CA PHE A 42 -17.45 -7.91 -4.59
C PHE A 42 -18.75 -8.67 -4.88
N ASP A 43 -19.76 -8.44 -4.07
CA ASP A 43 -21.13 -8.93 -4.28
C ASP A 43 -22.14 -7.77 -4.09
N ALA A 44 -23.40 -8.08 -3.86
CA ALA A 44 -24.44 -7.08 -3.68
C ALA A 44 -24.23 -6.21 -2.44
N GLU A 45 -23.54 -6.75 -1.42
CA GLU A 45 -23.36 -6.05 -0.13
C GLU A 45 -22.62 -4.72 -0.28
N GLU A 46 -21.59 -4.63 -1.14
CA GLU A 46 -20.89 -3.36 -1.39
C GLU A 46 -21.81 -2.31 -2.02
N LEU A 47 -22.71 -2.72 -2.92
CA LEU A 47 -23.70 -1.82 -3.52
C LEU A 47 -24.74 -1.37 -2.50
N GLU A 48 -25.21 -2.26 -1.64
CA GLU A 48 -26.15 -1.95 -0.57
C GLU A 48 -25.58 -0.93 0.42
N PHE A 49 -24.36 -1.16 0.89
CA PHE A 49 -23.69 -0.24 1.83
C PHE A 49 -23.44 1.12 1.20
N LEU A 50 -23.00 1.15 -0.07
CA LEU A 50 -22.80 2.39 -0.82
C LEU A 50 -24.09 3.20 -0.92
N VAL A 51 -25.19 2.54 -1.30
CA VAL A 51 -26.50 3.19 -1.45
C VAL A 51 -27.05 3.60 -0.09
N ASP A 52 -26.88 2.78 0.96
CA ASP A 52 -27.32 3.13 2.31
C ASP A 52 -26.64 4.41 2.84
N ALA A 53 -25.34 4.56 2.58
CA ALA A 53 -24.61 5.79 2.89
C ALA A 53 -25.13 6.98 2.06
N ALA A 54 -25.43 6.76 0.77
CA ALA A 54 -25.96 7.81 -0.09
C ALA A 54 -27.36 8.26 0.35
N LEU A 55 -28.21 7.38 0.86
CA LEU A 55 -29.53 7.68 1.38
C LEU A 55 -29.52 8.53 2.67
N ASP A 56 -28.44 8.48 3.44
CA ASP A 56 -28.24 9.38 4.58
C ASP A 56 -27.93 10.81 4.13
N PHE A 57 -27.47 10.99 2.92
CA PHE A 57 -27.04 12.25 2.32
C PHE A 57 -26.01 13.03 3.16
N TRP A 58 -25.26 12.30 4.00
CA TRP A 58 -24.11 12.83 4.73
C TRP A 58 -22.84 12.54 3.93
N LEU A 59 -22.44 13.49 3.08
CA LEU A 59 -21.48 13.28 1.99
C LEU A 59 -19.99 13.40 2.41
N THR A 60 -19.72 13.77 3.65
CA THR A 60 -18.35 13.77 4.21
C THR A 60 -18.18 12.60 5.18
N THR A 61 -17.09 12.56 5.93
CA THR A 61 -16.83 11.54 6.96
C THR A 61 -18.01 11.42 7.93
N GLY A 62 -18.54 10.22 8.11
CA GLY A 62 -19.75 9.94 8.89
C GLY A 62 -19.70 8.59 9.62
N ARG A 63 -20.88 7.94 9.77
CA ARG A 63 -21.04 6.71 10.57
C ARG A 63 -20.27 5.52 10.03
N PHE A 64 -20.16 5.39 8.71
CA PHE A 64 -19.42 4.30 8.11
C PHE A 64 -17.91 4.50 8.23
N ALA A 65 -17.43 5.74 8.16
CA ALA A 65 -16.02 6.03 8.42
C ALA A 65 -15.63 5.69 9.86
N GLU A 66 -16.45 6.07 10.85
CA GLU A 66 -16.26 5.71 12.26
C GLU A 66 -16.28 4.19 12.48
N GLN A 67 -17.22 3.50 11.83
CA GLN A 67 -17.30 2.04 11.87
C GLN A 67 -16.05 1.40 11.28
N PHE A 68 -15.63 1.84 10.09
CA PHE A 68 -14.47 1.31 9.39
C PHE A 68 -13.18 1.52 10.19
N GLU A 69 -12.94 2.76 10.68
CA GLU A 69 -11.77 3.08 11.51
C GLU A 69 -11.68 2.16 12.74
N ARG A 70 -12.79 1.94 13.44
CA ARG A 70 -12.85 1.07 14.61
C ARG A 70 -12.61 -0.40 14.26
N GLU A 71 -13.22 -0.90 13.20
CA GLU A 71 -13.12 -2.30 12.79
C GLU A 71 -11.75 -2.62 12.21
N LEU A 72 -11.18 -1.71 11.39
CA LEU A 72 -9.83 -1.85 10.88
C LEU A 72 -8.79 -1.81 12.00
N ALA A 73 -8.90 -0.87 12.95
CA ALA A 73 -8.00 -0.80 14.09
C ALA A 73 -8.02 -2.11 14.89
N ARG A 74 -9.21 -2.70 15.11
CA ARG A 74 -9.36 -4.00 15.78
C ARG A 74 -8.71 -5.13 14.97
N PHE A 75 -8.94 -5.17 13.66
CA PHE A 75 -8.36 -6.19 12.77
C PHE A 75 -6.82 -6.12 12.75
N MET A 76 -6.28 -4.90 12.62
CA MET A 76 -4.83 -4.67 12.60
C MET A 76 -4.18 -4.88 13.98
N GLY A 77 -4.92 -4.76 15.07
CA GLY A 77 -4.40 -4.87 16.43
C GLY A 77 -3.76 -3.59 16.96
N VAL A 78 -4.20 -2.42 16.44
CA VAL A 78 -3.77 -1.09 16.88
C VAL A 78 -4.88 -0.34 17.61
N ARG A 79 -4.52 0.72 18.36
CA ARG A 79 -5.51 1.55 19.08
C ARG A 79 -6.29 2.48 18.19
N SER A 80 -5.68 2.93 17.10
CA SER A 80 -6.27 4.01 16.28
C SER A 80 -5.99 3.81 14.81
N ALA A 81 -7.03 4.03 13.99
CA ALA A 81 -6.96 4.16 12.55
C ALA A 81 -7.61 5.51 12.19
N ALA A 82 -6.98 6.29 11.34
CA ALA A 82 -7.51 7.54 10.80
C ALA A 82 -7.71 7.39 9.29
N LEU A 83 -8.97 7.34 8.86
CA LEU A 83 -9.34 7.18 7.44
C LEU A 83 -8.98 8.43 6.64
N VAL A 84 -8.36 8.21 5.49
CA VAL A 84 -7.98 9.24 4.51
C VAL A 84 -8.39 8.80 3.10
N ASN A 85 -8.32 9.74 2.15
CA ASN A 85 -8.83 9.53 0.78
C ASN A 85 -7.91 8.68 -0.12
N SER A 86 -6.71 8.32 0.31
CA SER A 86 -5.82 7.39 -0.42
C SER A 86 -4.65 6.92 0.44
N GLY A 87 -4.00 5.81 0.05
CA GLY A 87 -2.74 5.38 0.66
C GLY A 87 -1.61 6.40 0.50
N SER A 88 -1.57 7.12 -0.62
CA SER A 88 -0.63 8.21 -0.85
C SER A 88 -0.81 9.34 0.17
N SER A 89 -2.04 9.69 0.46
CA SER A 89 -2.39 10.66 1.51
C SER A 89 -2.04 10.14 2.90
N ALA A 90 -2.18 8.84 3.14
CA ALA A 90 -1.78 8.20 4.40
C ALA A 90 -0.27 8.36 4.63
N ASN A 91 0.56 8.05 3.62
CA ASN A 91 2.01 8.24 3.69
C ASN A 91 2.40 9.71 3.88
N LEU A 92 1.74 10.63 3.18
CA LEU A 92 1.98 12.07 3.33
C LEU A 92 1.68 12.55 4.75
N ILE A 93 0.54 12.17 5.32
CA ILE A 93 0.16 12.54 6.68
C ILE A 93 1.09 11.90 7.70
N ALA A 94 1.47 10.62 7.51
CA ALA A 94 2.39 9.94 8.42
C ALA A 94 3.71 10.70 8.58
N LEU A 95 4.33 11.11 7.48
CA LEU A 95 5.58 11.89 7.51
C LEU A 95 5.34 13.32 8.01
N SER A 96 4.27 13.99 7.55
CA SER A 96 3.91 15.33 8.02
C SER A 96 3.70 15.35 9.55
N ALA A 97 3.04 14.33 10.10
CA ALA A 97 2.81 14.22 11.54
C ALA A 97 4.13 14.19 12.34
N LEU A 98 5.16 13.54 11.81
CA LEU A 98 6.47 13.47 12.44
C LEU A 98 7.23 14.82 12.42
N THR A 99 6.82 15.78 11.58
CA THR A 99 7.37 17.15 11.57
C THR A 99 6.73 18.08 12.60
N SER A 100 5.66 17.62 13.29
CA SER A 100 4.88 18.44 14.21
C SER A 100 5.72 19.07 15.34
N PRO A 101 5.61 20.38 15.60
CA PRO A 101 6.23 21.01 16.76
C PRO A 101 5.82 20.39 18.11
N LYS A 102 4.64 19.72 18.16
CA LYS A 102 4.15 19.04 19.36
C LYS A 102 5.01 17.84 19.77
N LEU A 103 5.89 17.35 18.89
CA LEU A 103 6.86 16.28 19.18
C LEU A 103 8.17 16.78 19.80
N GLY A 104 8.32 18.11 20.01
CA GLY A 104 9.51 18.70 20.63
C GLY A 104 10.79 18.39 19.86
N GLU A 105 11.81 17.89 20.54
CA GLU A 105 13.11 17.57 19.92
C GLU A 105 13.09 16.32 19.05
N ARG A 106 12.08 15.46 19.19
CA ARG A 106 11.94 14.28 18.33
C ARG A 106 11.34 14.59 16.95
N ARG A 107 10.81 15.81 16.74
CA ARG A 107 10.25 16.17 15.44
C ARG A 107 11.29 16.08 14.32
N LEU A 108 10.86 15.69 13.15
CA LEU A 108 11.66 15.75 11.93
C LEU A 108 11.76 17.20 11.44
N ARG A 109 12.93 17.57 10.94
CA ARG A 109 13.24 18.92 10.42
C ARG A 109 13.81 18.82 9.00
N PRO A 110 13.61 19.83 8.15
CA PRO A 110 14.24 19.84 6.84
C PRO A 110 15.75 19.56 6.94
N GLY A 111 16.24 18.67 6.08
CA GLY A 111 17.63 18.19 6.09
C GLY A 111 17.91 16.95 6.95
N ASP A 112 16.96 16.52 7.79
CA ASP A 112 17.06 15.22 8.47
C ASP A 112 17.03 14.06 7.46
N GLU A 113 17.78 13.02 7.76
CA GLU A 113 17.91 11.86 6.88
C GLU A 113 16.90 10.74 7.25
N VAL A 114 16.33 10.13 6.21
CA VAL A 114 15.37 9.03 6.32
C VAL A 114 15.87 7.83 5.54
N ILE A 115 16.09 6.71 6.21
CA ILE A 115 16.47 5.44 5.57
C ILE A 115 15.27 4.87 4.82
N THR A 116 15.47 4.50 3.56
CA THR A 116 14.46 3.90 2.68
C THR A 116 15.13 3.07 1.57
N VAL A 117 14.35 2.57 0.62
CA VAL A 117 14.82 1.82 -0.56
C VAL A 117 14.40 2.52 -1.86
N ALA A 118 15.22 2.40 -2.91
CA ALA A 118 14.89 2.95 -4.22
C ALA A 118 14.03 1.99 -5.06
N ALA A 119 14.01 0.68 -4.75
CA ALA A 119 13.07 -0.28 -5.32
C ALA A 119 11.71 -0.16 -4.60
N GLY A 120 11.07 0.99 -4.72
CA GLY A 120 9.87 1.36 -3.96
C GLY A 120 8.79 2.00 -4.83
N PHE A 121 7.63 2.24 -4.20
CA PHE A 121 6.56 2.99 -4.81
C PHE A 121 6.79 4.50 -4.59
N PRO A 122 6.47 5.36 -5.58
CA PRO A 122 6.71 6.81 -5.46
C PRO A 122 6.16 7.43 -4.18
N THR A 123 4.97 7.03 -3.74
CA THR A 123 4.32 7.68 -2.59
C THR A 123 4.80 7.18 -1.23
N THR A 124 5.67 6.16 -1.16
CA THR A 124 6.47 5.86 0.03
C THR A 124 7.64 6.84 0.15
N LEU A 125 8.24 7.26 -0.99
CA LEU A 125 9.38 8.18 -1.05
C LEU A 125 8.97 9.66 -1.04
N ASN A 126 7.96 10.05 -1.84
CA ASN A 126 7.62 11.46 -2.07
C ASN A 126 7.40 12.28 -0.79
N PRO A 127 6.72 11.77 0.25
CA PRO A 127 6.56 12.52 1.50
C PRO A 127 7.87 12.89 2.20
N ILE A 128 8.92 12.08 2.04
CA ILE A 128 10.27 12.39 2.56
C ILE A 128 10.74 13.69 1.92
N LEU A 129 10.66 13.80 0.60
CA LEU A 129 11.08 14.99 -0.15
C LEU A 129 10.16 16.19 0.11
N GLN A 130 8.82 15.95 0.14
CA GLN A 130 7.82 16.98 0.39
C GLN A 130 7.95 17.63 1.77
N CYS A 131 8.42 16.88 2.77
CA CYS A 131 8.74 17.39 4.09
C CYS A 131 10.16 18.03 4.19
N GLY A 132 10.89 18.13 3.08
CA GLY A 132 12.25 18.68 3.05
C GLY A 132 13.30 17.76 3.66
N LEU A 133 12.98 16.47 3.83
CA LEU A 133 13.88 15.46 4.37
C LEU A 133 14.75 14.87 3.24
N VAL A 134 15.84 14.22 3.61
CA VAL A 134 16.81 13.64 2.67
C VAL A 134 16.71 12.11 2.71
N PRO A 135 16.29 11.43 1.63
CA PRO A 135 16.27 9.99 1.60
C PRO A 135 17.69 9.41 1.55
N VAL A 136 17.91 8.36 2.33
CA VAL A 136 19.12 7.54 2.32
C VAL A 136 18.75 6.16 1.82
N PHE A 137 19.15 5.85 0.59
CA PHE A 137 18.80 4.60 -0.05
C PHE A 137 19.76 3.48 0.33
N VAL A 138 19.19 2.40 0.83
CA VAL A 138 19.83 1.10 1.04
C VAL A 138 19.37 0.15 -0.06
N ASP A 139 20.22 -0.78 -0.48
CA ASP A 139 19.84 -1.77 -1.48
C ASP A 139 18.81 -2.77 -0.94
N VAL A 140 18.21 -3.53 -1.82
CA VAL A 140 17.27 -4.60 -1.46
C VAL A 140 17.92 -5.97 -1.59
N GLN A 141 17.37 -6.96 -0.90
CA GLN A 141 17.79 -8.37 -1.03
C GLN A 141 16.89 -9.12 -2.03
N ILE A 142 17.49 -9.93 -2.86
CA ILE A 142 16.82 -10.93 -3.70
C ILE A 142 16.96 -12.28 -2.97
N PRO A 143 15.89 -13.05 -2.74
CA PRO A 143 14.59 -13.00 -3.42
C PRO A 143 13.44 -12.40 -2.60
N THR A 144 13.69 -11.71 -1.49
CA THR A 144 12.64 -11.11 -0.66
C THR A 144 12.17 -9.75 -1.17
N TYR A 145 13.03 -9.04 -1.92
CA TYR A 145 12.85 -7.69 -2.46
C TYR A 145 12.64 -6.59 -1.40
N ASN A 146 12.92 -6.90 -0.16
CA ASN A 146 12.93 -5.98 0.97
C ASN A 146 14.33 -5.41 1.22
N ILE A 147 14.42 -4.37 2.06
CA ILE A 147 15.68 -3.73 2.44
C ILE A 147 16.74 -4.75 2.88
N ASP A 148 17.98 -4.55 2.47
CA ASP A 148 19.13 -5.28 2.99
C ASP A 148 19.51 -4.75 4.37
N VAL A 149 18.99 -5.40 5.42
CA VAL A 149 19.22 -5.00 6.81
C VAL A 149 20.70 -4.99 7.22
N ALA A 150 21.55 -5.80 6.56
CA ALA A 150 22.98 -5.82 6.84
C ALA A 150 23.68 -4.50 6.46
N GLN A 151 23.10 -3.72 5.55
CA GLN A 151 23.62 -2.42 5.12
C GLN A 151 23.07 -1.23 5.91
N MET A 152 22.07 -1.42 6.78
CA MET A 152 21.38 -0.32 7.46
C MET A 152 22.29 0.48 8.40
N GLU A 153 23.23 -0.16 9.09
CA GLU A 153 24.18 0.57 9.96
C GLU A 153 25.05 1.56 9.16
N ALA A 154 25.44 1.22 7.94
CA ALA A 154 26.20 2.10 7.06
C ALA A 154 25.35 3.29 6.54
N ALA A 155 24.04 3.20 6.64
CA ALA A 155 23.12 4.30 6.31
C ALA A 155 23.08 5.39 7.39
N LEU A 156 23.51 5.10 8.60
CA LEU A 156 23.43 6.02 9.74
C LEU A 156 24.37 7.22 9.61
N SER A 157 23.88 8.36 10.03
CA SER A 157 24.64 9.59 10.26
C SER A 157 24.07 10.35 11.46
N PRO A 158 24.70 11.42 11.93
CA PRO A 158 24.10 12.29 12.95
C PRO A 158 22.75 12.93 12.55
N ARG A 159 22.42 12.93 11.26
CA ARG A 159 21.17 13.46 10.71
C ARG A 159 20.10 12.40 10.53
N THR A 160 20.42 11.13 10.67
CA THR A 160 19.43 10.03 10.51
C THR A 160 18.42 10.08 11.66
N ARG A 161 17.13 10.21 11.33
CA ARG A 161 16.04 10.42 12.30
C ARG A 161 14.86 9.46 12.09
N ALA A 162 14.74 8.84 10.93
CA ALA A 162 13.61 7.95 10.62
C ALA A 162 14.00 6.83 9.65
N ILE A 163 13.17 5.79 9.66
CA ILE A 163 13.15 4.69 8.70
C ILE A 163 11.73 4.62 8.13
N VAL A 164 11.59 4.62 6.80
CA VAL A 164 10.31 4.52 6.10
C VAL A 164 10.41 3.43 5.06
N LEU A 165 9.69 2.34 5.25
CA LEU A 165 9.78 1.14 4.44
C LEU A 165 8.41 0.58 4.10
N ALA A 166 8.25 0.08 2.87
CA ALA A 166 7.10 -0.72 2.48
C ALA A 166 7.39 -2.21 2.67
N HIS A 167 6.35 -2.98 3.01
CA HIS A 167 6.37 -4.43 2.95
C HIS A 167 6.12 -4.87 1.51
N THR A 168 7.19 -5.14 0.78
CA THR A 168 7.19 -5.28 -0.68
C THR A 168 6.29 -6.42 -1.15
N LEU A 169 5.26 -6.08 -1.94
CA LEU A 169 4.24 -7.02 -2.47
C LEU A 169 3.59 -7.91 -1.38
N GLY A 170 3.46 -7.40 -0.18
CA GLY A 170 2.87 -8.11 0.96
C GLY A 170 3.87 -8.94 1.78
N ASN A 171 5.14 -8.99 1.38
CA ASN A 171 6.20 -9.68 2.12
C ASN A 171 6.78 -8.76 3.19
N PRO A 172 6.62 -9.04 4.49
CA PRO A 172 7.21 -8.23 5.55
C PRO A 172 8.73 -8.13 5.42
N PHE A 173 9.30 -6.94 5.61
CA PHE A 173 10.73 -6.82 5.82
C PHE A 173 11.15 -7.39 7.20
N ASP A 174 12.44 -7.59 7.44
CA ASP A 174 12.93 -8.06 8.74
C ASP A 174 12.70 -7.01 9.83
N LEU A 175 11.54 -7.13 10.49
CA LEU A 175 11.09 -6.21 11.53
C LEU A 175 11.93 -6.28 12.80
N ASP A 176 12.53 -7.45 13.11
CA ASP A 176 13.40 -7.55 14.28
C ASP A 176 14.64 -6.67 14.10
N ALA A 177 15.34 -6.81 12.97
CA ALA A 177 16.54 -6.04 12.69
C ALA A 177 16.26 -4.53 12.56
N VAL A 178 15.17 -4.17 11.86
CA VAL A 178 14.77 -2.76 11.69
C VAL A 178 14.43 -2.13 13.04
N MET A 179 13.64 -2.80 13.87
CA MET A 179 13.21 -2.26 15.17
C MET A 179 14.32 -2.26 16.20
N GLU A 180 15.27 -3.20 16.15
CA GLU A 180 16.47 -3.18 16.99
C GLU A 180 17.31 -1.93 16.71
N LEU A 181 17.62 -1.67 15.44
CA LEU A 181 18.36 -0.48 15.02
C LEU A 181 17.63 0.80 15.40
N ALA A 182 16.32 0.85 15.14
CA ALA A 182 15.50 2.02 15.44
C ALA A 182 15.49 2.36 16.92
N ARG A 183 15.36 1.37 17.81
CA ARG A 183 15.41 1.56 19.28
C ARG A 183 16.81 2.00 19.72
N ALA A 184 17.87 1.39 19.19
CA ALA A 184 19.26 1.73 19.54
C ALA A 184 19.64 3.17 19.18
N ARG A 185 18.98 3.75 18.17
CA ARG A 185 19.30 5.08 17.61
C ARG A 185 18.17 6.11 17.77
N ASP A 186 17.12 5.79 18.54
CA ASP A 186 15.91 6.62 18.74
C ASP A 186 15.32 7.15 17.41
N LEU A 187 15.17 6.25 16.42
CA LEU A 187 14.62 6.56 15.10
C LEU A 187 13.11 6.34 15.05
N TRP A 188 12.40 7.20 14.34
CA TRP A 188 11.04 6.94 13.96
C TRP A 188 10.97 5.78 12.93
N VAL A 189 9.95 4.95 13.02
CA VAL A 189 9.68 3.89 12.02
C VAL A 189 8.28 4.08 11.50
N VAL A 190 8.15 4.20 10.18
CA VAL A 190 6.89 4.18 9.44
C VAL A 190 6.85 2.93 8.58
N GLU A 191 5.82 2.10 8.80
CA GLU A 191 5.54 0.90 8.02
C GLU A 191 4.52 1.23 6.93
N ASP A 192 4.91 1.19 5.66
CA ASP A 192 3.96 1.27 4.56
C ASP A 192 3.39 -0.14 4.29
N CYS A 193 2.18 -0.37 4.80
CA CYS A 193 1.45 -1.63 4.68
C CYS A 193 0.43 -1.62 3.53
N CYS A 194 0.54 -0.72 2.56
CA CYS A 194 -0.42 -0.63 1.45
C CYS A 194 -0.59 -1.98 0.72
N ASP A 195 0.50 -2.69 0.50
CA ASP A 195 0.51 -4.02 -0.13
C ASP A 195 0.40 -5.20 0.87
N ALA A 196 0.25 -4.94 2.18
CA ALA A 196 0.52 -5.97 3.19
C ALA A 196 -0.57 -6.13 4.27
N VAL A 197 -1.79 -5.65 4.02
CA VAL A 197 -2.90 -5.82 4.96
C VAL A 197 -3.18 -7.31 5.19
N GLY A 198 -3.08 -7.77 6.46
CA GLY A 198 -3.22 -9.16 6.85
C GLY A 198 -1.95 -10.01 6.72
N SER A 199 -0.82 -9.41 6.35
CA SER A 199 0.49 -10.05 6.52
C SER A 199 0.89 -10.03 7.99
N THR A 200 1.55 -11.09 8.45
CA THR A 200 2.04 -11.17 9.84
C THR A 200 3.55 -11.41 9.89
N TYR A 201 4.16 -10.93 10.96
CA TYR A 201 5.55 -11.20 11.32
C TYR A 201 5.60 -11.66 12.78
N ALA A 202 6.23 -12.78 13.06
CA ALA A 202 6.26 -13.41 14.38
C ALA A 202 4.85 -13.53 15.03
N GLY A 203 3.81 -13.77 14.20
CA GLY A 203 2.42 -13.95 14.65
C GLY A 203 1.63 -12.65 14.89
N SER A 204 2.24 -11.47 14.73
CA SER A 204 1.55 -10.17 14.85
C SER A 204 1.36 -9.52 13.46
N ASN A 205 0.27 -8.78 13.26
CA ASN A 205 0.07 -8.05 12.02
C ASN A 205 1.19 -7.03 11.79
N VAL A 206 1.69 -6.92 10.55
CA VAL A 206 2.54 -5.79 10.16
C VAL A 206 1.76 -4.49 10.32
N GLY A 207 2.47 -3.40 10.57
CA GLY A 207 1.84 -2.12 10.93
C GLY A 207 1.61 -1.94 12.43
N THR A 208 2.03 -2.92 13.26
CA THR A 208 1.97 -2.85 14.73
C THR A 208 3.35 -2.73 15.38
N PHE A 209 4.41 -2.75 14.61
CA PHE A 209 5.79 -2.74 15.11
C PHE A 209 6.39 -1.34 15.17
N GLY A 210 6.15 -0.52 14.14
CA GLY A 210 6.61 0.86 14.05
C GLY A 210 5.79 1.85 14.88
N HIS A 211 6.07 3.12 14.69
CA HIS A 211 5.35 4.21 15.37
C HIS A 211 4.07 4.62 14.65
N ILE A 212 4.10 4.56 13.33
CA ILE A 212 3.00 4.84 12.42
C ILE A 212 3.00 3.77 11.34
N ALA A 213 1.83 3.33 10.93
CA ALA A 213 1.68 2.54 9.73
C ALA A 213 0.64 3.15 8.79
N THR A 214 0.72 2.80 7.51
CA THR A 214 -0.19 3.29 6.48
C THR A 214 -0.76 2.13 5.68
N THR A 215 -2.00 2.29 5.21
CA THR A 215 -2.68 1.31 4.36
C THR A 215 -3.37 2.01 3.20
N SER A 216 -3.65 1.26 2.15
CA SER A 216 -4.37 1.75 0.97
C SER A 216 -5.52 0.83 0.61
N PHE A 217 -6.60 1.44 0.11
CA PHE A 217 -7.81 0.76 -0.34
C PHE A 217 -8.13 1.12 -1.79
N TYR A 218 -7.09 1.41 -2.60
CA TYR A 218 -7.18 1.49 -4.05
C TYR A 218 -7.59 0.11 -4.63
N PRO A 219 -8.29 0.01 -5.77
CA PRO A 219 -8.87 -1.24 -6.29
C PRO A 219 -7.93 -2.44 -6.39
N ALA A 220 -6.62 -2.23 -6.50
CA ALA A 220 -5.65 -3.32 -6.60
C ALA A 220 -5.29 -3.95 -5.25
N HIS A 221 -5.53 -3.27 -4.12
CA HIS A 221 -5.11 -3.71 -2.80
C HIS A 221 -5.98 -4.84 -2.23
N HIS A 222 -5.75 -5.21 -0.98
CA HIS A 222 -6.38 -6.36 -0.33
C HIS A 222 -7.89 -6.22 -0.20
N ILE A 223 -8.37 -5.00 0.07
CA ILE A 223 -9.76 -4.55 -0.01
C ILE A 223 -9.80 -3.21 -0.73
N THR A 224 -10.97 -2.79 -1.19
CA THR A 224 -11.11 -1.53 -1.91
C THR A 224 -12.24 -0.66 -1.36
N MET A 225 -12.06 0.66 -1.51
CA MET A 225 -13.10 1.69 -1.35
C MET A 225 -13.28 2.50 -2.64
N GLY A 226 -12.70 2.04 -3.78
CA GLY A 226 -12.46 2.87 -4.96
C GLY A 226 -11.21 3.73 -4.74
N GLU A 227 -11.27 4.68 -3.84
CA GLU A 227 -10.13 5.42 -3.28
C GLU A 227 -10.26 5.45 -1.75
N GLY A 228 -9.15 5.24 -1.04
CA GLY A 228 -9.10 5.26 0.42
C GLY A 228 -7.74 4.84 0.96
N GLY A 229 -7.49 5.14 2.21
CA GLY A 229 -6.33 4.72 2.97
C GLY A 229 -6.53 4.99 4.46
N CYS A 230 -5.65 4.47 5.30
CA CYS A 230 -5.63 4.78 6.73
C CYS A 230 -4.21 5.03 7.23
N VAL A 231 -4.13 5.88 8.25
CA VAL A 231 -2.94 6.04 9.09
C VAL A 231 -3.22 5.37 10.43
N LEU A 232 -2.35 4.46 10.82
CA LEU A 232 -2.49 3.61 12.01
C LEU A 232 -1.46 3.99 13.05
N THR A 233 -1.84 4.02 14.34
CA THR A 233 -0.88 4.24 15.44
C THR A 233 -1.46 3.82 16.80
N ASP A 234 -0.57 3.40 17.70
CA ASP A 234 -0.89 3.14 19.10
C ASP A 234 -0.68 4.35 20.00
N ALA A 235 0.01 5.40 19.51
CA ALA A 235 0.35 6.57 20.29
C ALA A 235 -0.77 7.64 20.26
N PRO A 236 -1.43 7.95 21.40
CA PRO A 236 -2.52 8.94 21.42
C PRO A 236 -2.09 10.33 20.95
N GLN A 237 -0.84 10.72 21.21
CA GLN A 237 -0.30 11.99 20.73
C GLN A 237 -0.19 12.02 19.20
N LEU A 238 0.32 10.94 18.59
CA LEU A 238 0.41 10.84 17.13
C LEU A 238 -0.98 10.83 16.49
N LYS A 239 -1.96 10.10 17.08
CA LYS A 239 -3.35 10.13 16.62
C LYS A 239 -3.87 11.57 16.48
N THR A 240 -3.75 12.36 17.55
CA THR A 240 -4.22 13.75 17.55
C THR A 240 -3.51 14.61 16.50
N ILE A 241 -2.20 14.41 16.29
CA ILE A 241 -1.43 15.13 15.28
C ILE A 241 -1.84 14.71 13.88
N ILE A 242 -2.00 13.41 13.62
CA ILE A 242 -2.46 12.84 12.34
C ILE A 242 -3.82 13.40 11.96
N GLU A 243 -4.78 13.39 12.88
CA GLU A 243 -6.13 13.95 12.67
C GLU A 243 -6.06 15.45 12.39
N SER A 244 -5.20 16.17 13.08
CA SER A 244 -4.99 17.60 12.82
C SER A 244 -4.49 17.84 11.40
N PHE A 245 -3.44 17.14 10.95
CA PHE A 245 -2.93 17.26 9.57
C PHE A 245 -3.97 16.85 8.52
N ARG A 246 -4.77 15.80 8.78
CA ARG A 246 -5.86 15.37 7.91
C ARG A 246 -6.94 16.44 7.75
N ASP A 247 -7.20 17.21 8.81
CA ASP A 247 -8.31 18.14 8.93
C ASP A 247 -7.83 19.61 9.02
N TRP A 248 -7.12 20.07 7.98
CA TRP A 248 -6.59 21.44 7.76
C TRP A 248 -5.54 21.93 8.77
N GLY A 249 -5.02 21.08 9.61
CA GLY A 249 -4.13 21.48 10.73
C GLY A 249 -4.91 21.96 11.96
N ARG A 250 -6.20 21.67 12.04
CA ARG A 250 -7.11 22.12 13.10
C ARG A 250 -6.76 21.47 14.43
N ASP A 251 -6.93 22.22 15.51
CA ASP A 251 -6.72 21.76 16.89
C ASP A 251 -7.99 21.15 17.53
N CYS A 252 -9.12 21.18 16.84
CA CYS A 252 -10.39 20.63 17.29
C CYS A 252 -10.52 19.15 16.89
N TRP A 253 -10.92 18.30 17.83
CA TRP A 253 -11.21 16.88 17.65
C TRP A 253 -12.69 16.52 17.75
N CYS A 254 -13.58 17.51 17.67
CA CYS A 254 -15.01 17.25 17.54
C CYS A 254 -15.30 16.56 16.22
N GLU A 255 -16.15 15.54 16.26
CA GLU A 255 -16.60 14.84 15.05
C GLU A 255 -17.25 15.79 14.04
N PRO A 256 -17.20 15.47 12.74
CA PRO A 256 -17.91 16.25 11.71
C PRO A 256 -19.40 16.43 12.07
N GLY A 257 -19.90 17.67 11.91
CA GLY A 257 -21.28 18.00 12.25
C GLY A 257 -21.60 18.15 13.73
N LYS A 258 -20.66 17.86 14.65
CA LYS A 258 -20.82 18.05 16.09
C LYS A 258 -19.98 19.22 16.59
N ASP A 259 -20.54 19.99 17.50
CA ASP A 259 -19.88 21.13 18.14
C ASP A 259 -19.75 20.92 19.64
N ASN A 260 -18.63 21.42 20.19
CA ASN A 260 -18.40 21.49 21.63
C ASN A 260 -18.51 20.15 22.37
N THR A 261 -18.20 19.01 21.71
CA THR A 261 -18.21 17.68 22.37
C THR A 261 -17.16 17.58 23.46
N CYS A 262 -16.11 18.42 23.43
CA CYS A 262 -15.10 18.54 24.49
C CYS A 262 -15.54 19.38 25.69
N GLY A 263 -16.67 20.12 25.61
CA GLY A 263 -17.13 21.07 26.64
C GLY A 263 -16.21 22.28 26.87
N LYS A 264 -15.23 22.52 25.96
CA LYS A 264 -14.17 23.53 26.13
C LYS A 264 -13.96 24.42 24.91
N ARG A 265 -14.99 24.59 24.08
CA ARG A 265 -14.89 25.30 22.78
C ARG A 265 -14.22 26.67 22.88
N PHE A 266 -14.50 27.43 23.96
CA PHE A 266 -14.02 28.78 24.16
C PHE A 266 -13.06 28.92 25.37
N ALA A 267 -12.58 27.80 25.93
CA ALA A 267 -11.78 27.77 27.14
C ALA A 267 -10.26 27.60 26.89
N TRP A 268 -9.84 27.67 25.66
CA TRP A 268 -8.45 27.45 25.27
C TRP A 268 -7.78 28.80 24.92
N ARG A 269 -6.51 28.88 25.30
CA ARG A 269 -5.63 29.96 24.83
C ARG A 269 -4.49 29.30 24.03
N LEU A 270 -4.46 29.53 22.73
CA LEU A 270 -3.51 28.91 21.81
C LEU A 270 -2.74 29.98 21.06
N GLY A 271 -1.41 29.95 21.19
CA GLY A 271 -0.52 30.95 20.59
C GLY A 271 -0.84 32.38 21.06
N SER A 272 -0.88 33.30 20.11
CA SER A 272 -1.20 34.72 20.34
C SER A 272 -2.70 35.06 20.11
N LEU A 273 -3.56 34.03 19.96
CA LEU A 273 -4.99 34.25 19.78
C LEU A 273 -5.62 34.87 21.04
N PRO A 274 -6.72 35.68 20.89
CA PRO A 274 -7.45 36.23 22.01
C PRO A 274 -7.97 35.15 22.97
N GLU A 275 -8.13 35.50 24.24
CA GLU A 275 -8.79 34.63 25.20
C GLU A 275 -10.24 34.36 24.76
N GLY A 276 -10.69 33.10 24.89
CA GLY A 276 -12.01 32.67 24.46
C GLY A 276 -12.18 32.54 22.93
N TYR A 277 -11.09 32.54 22.17
CA TYR A 277 -11.17 32.27 20.73
C TYR A 277 -11.68 30.86 20.47
N ASP A 278 -12.53 30.70 19.46
CA ASP A 278 -13.12 29.41 19.12
C ASP A 278 -12.04 28.40 18.65
N HIS A 279 -11.74 27.39 19.46
CA HIS A 279 -10.68 26.45 19.12
C HIS A 279 -11.01 25.57 17.89
N LYS A 280 -12.28 25.50 17.46
CA LYS A 280 -12.66 24.85 16.20
C LYS A 280 -12.05 25.57 14.99
N TYR A 281 -11.68 26.84 15.12
CA TYR A 281 -11.03 27.65 14.10
C TYR A 281 -9.57 28.00 14.47
N THR A 282 -8.96 27.20 15.34
CA THR A 282 -7.56 27.30 15.68
C THR A 282 -6.77 26.21 14.93
N TYR A 283 -5.64 26.59 14.35
CA TYR A 283 -4.82 25.71 13.54
C TYR A 283 -3.41 25.63 14.13
N SER A 284 -2.97 24.46 14.52
CA SER A 284 -1.63 24.21 15.09
C SER A 284 -0.62 23.68 14.05
N HIS A 285 -1.13 23.29 12.88
CA HIS A 285 -0.31 22.78 11.78
C HIS A 285 -0.74 23.43 10.46
N ILE A 286 0.15 23.38 9.47
CA ILE A 286 -0.19 23.64 8.07
C ILE A 286 -0.63 22.28 7.50
N GLY A 287 -1.92 21.97 7.63
CA GLY A 287 -2.49 20.67 7.31
C GLY A 287 -3.24 20.67 5.98
N TYR A 288 -3.87 19.53 5.72
CA TYR A 288 -4.55 19.22 4.46
C TYR A 288 -6.06 19.00 4.68
N ASN A 289 -6.81 18.79 3.62
CA ASN A 289 -8.14 18.19 3.68
C ASN A 289 -8.10 16.86 2.92
N LEU A 290 -7.80 15.76 3.63
CA LEU A 290 -7.57 14.44 3.03
C LEU A 290 -8.56 13.39 3.56
N LYS A 291 -9.73 13.83 4.04
CA LYS A 291 -10.81 12.92 4.47
C LYS A 291 -11.38 12.15 3.29
N ALA A 292 -11.75 10.89 3.54
CA ALA A 292 -12.61 10.12 2.65
C ALA A 292 -14.09 10.49 2.87
N THR A 293 -14.94 10.20 1.88
CA THR A 293 -16.39 10.30 2.01
C THR A 293 -16.95 9.09 2.74
N ASP A 294 -18.13 9.25 3.35
CA ASP A 294 -18.81 8.14 4.05
C ASP A 294 -19.25 7.01 3.09
N MET A 295 -19.53 7.35 1.83
CA MET A 295 -19.82 6.38 0.77
C MET A 295 -18.63 5.47 0.47
N GLN A 296 -17.40 6.01 0.42
CA GLN A 296 -16.17 5.22 0.28
C GLN A 296 -15.97 4.30 1.50
N ALA A 297 -16.17 4.85 2.70
CA ALA A 297 -16.07 4.09 3.93
C ALA A 297 -17.10 2.95 4.01
N ALA A 298 -18.30 3.16 3.51
CA ALA A 298 -19.37 2.16 3.46
C ALA A 298 -18.96 0.93 2.62
N VAL A 299 -18.39 1.16 1.44
CA VAL A 299 -17.81 0.08 0.62
C VAL A 299 -16.70 -0.64 1.39
N GLY A 300 -15.83 0.13 2.08
CA GLY A 300 -14.77 -0.43 2.90
C GLY A 300 -15.26 -1.34 4.02
N VAL A 301 -16.36 -0.98 4.70
CA VAL A 301 -16.98 -1.81 5.75
C VAL A 301 -17.44 -3.15 5.19
N ALA A 302 -18.11 -3.16 4.03
CA ALA A 302 -18.53 -4.40 3.37
C ALA A 302 -17.32 -5.26 2.96
N GLN A 303 -16.30 -4.67 2.37
CA GLN A 303 -15.06 -5.34 1.97
C GLN A 303 -14.27 -5.89 3.17
N LEU A 304 -14.24 -5.18 4.30
CA LEU A 304 -13.50 -5.62 5.49
C LEU A 304 -14.05 -6.93 6.06
N LYS A 305 -15.34 -7.20 5.93
CA LYS A 305 -15.95 -8.47 6.31
C LYS A 305 -15.41 -9.66 5.50
N LYS A 306 -14.99 -9.42 4.25
CA LYS A 306 -14.48 -10.43 3.32
C LYS A 306 -12.96 -10.61 3.39
N LEU A 307 -12.25 -9.69 4.09
CA LEU A 307 -10.79 -9.61 4.09
C LEU A 307 -10.10 -10.93 4.49
N ALA A 308 -10.60 -11.65 5.51
CA ALA A 308 -10.02 -12.93 5.93
C ALA A 308 -10.00 -13.96 4.77
N GLY A 309 -11.12 -14.10 4.05
CA GLY A 309 -11.21 -14.97 2.88
C GLY A 309 -10.31 -14.52 1.72
N PHE A 310 -10.13 -13.20 1.56
CA PHE A 310 -9.23 -12.65 0.54
C PHE A 310 -7.76 -12.96 0.85
N ILE A 311 -7.35 -12.86 2.11
CA ILE A 311 -6.00 -13.22 2.56
C ILE A 311 -5.70 -14.69 2.27
N GLU A 312 -6.63 -15.59 2.65
CA GLU A 312 -6.48 -17.02 2.39
C GLU A 312 -6.41 -17.34 0.89
N ALA A 313 -7.22 -16.69 0.07
CA ALA A 313 -7.19 -16.87 -1.38
C ALA A 313 -5.83 -16.45 -1.97
N ARG A 314 -5.27 -15.31 -1.54
CA ARG A 314 -3.95 -14.84 -1.96
C ARG A 314 -2.84 -15.84 -1.60
N ARG A 315 -2.86 -16.38 -0.39
CA ARG A 315 -1.90 -17.41 0.05
C ARG A 315 -2.02 -18.68 -0.76
N ARG A 316 -3.23 -19.19 -1.01
CA ARG A 316 -3.46 -20.37 -1.85
C ARG A 316 -2.98 -20.16 -3.28
N ASN A 317 -3.31 -19.02 -3.89
CA ASN A 317 -2.92 -18.67 -5.26
C ASN A 317 -1.40 -18.57 -5.38
N PHE A 318 -0.74 -17.91 -4.43
CA PHE A 318 0.71 -17.81 -4.37
C PHE A 318 1.37 -19.21 -4.24
N GLY A 319 0.87 -20.05 -3.34
CA GLY A 319 1.38 -21.41 -3.15
C GLY A 319 1.26 -22.26 -4.42
N ARG A 320 0.14 -22.12 -5.16
CA ARG A 320 -0.06 -22.83 -6.44
C ARG A 320 0.94 -22.39 -7.51
N LEU A 321 1.15 -21.09 -7.68
CA LEU A 321 2.15 -20.55 -8.61
C LEU A 321 3.58 -20.98 -8.21
N SER A 322 3.92 -20.90 -6.92
CA SER A 322 5.21 -21.31 -6.40
C SER A 322 5.50 -22.78 -6.70
N ALA A 323 4.54 -23.67 -6.42
CA ALA A 323 4.69 -25.10 -6.70
C ALA A 323 4.81 -25.38 -8.21
N GLY A 324 3.96 -24.74 -9.02
CA GLY A 324 3.93 -24.94 -10.47
C GLY A 324 5.19 -24.41 -11.18
N LEU A 325 5.77 -23.30 -10.69
CA LEU A 325 6.94 -22.67 -11.31
C LEU A 325 8.28 -23.16 -10.74
N LYS A 326 8.28 -23.94 -9.67
CA LYS A 326 9.50 -24.50 -9.07
C LYS A 326 10.43 -25.19 -10.06
N PRO A 327 9.95 -25.97 -11.08
CA PRO A 327 10.81 -26.60 -12.08
C PRO A 327 11.55 -25.62 -13.01
N LEU A 328 11.23 -24.32 -12.97
CA LEU A 328 11.84 -23.28 -13.80
C LEU A 328 12.89 -22.43 -13.04
N GLN A 329 13.32 -22.86 -11.85
CA GLN A 329 14.32 -22.13 -11.05
C GLN A 329 15.70 -22.02 -11.74
N GLU A 330 15.97 -22.81 -12.76
CA GLU A 330 17.14 -22.63 -13.64
C GLU A 330 17.09 -21.32 -14.44
N PHE A 331 15.89 -20.78 -14.73
CA PHE A 331 15.68 -19.54 -15.50
C PHE A 331 15.17 -18.38 -14.66
N LEU A 332 14.44 -18.67 -13.57
CA LEU A 332 13.72 -17.71 -12.77
C LEU A 332 14.14 -17.79 -11.31
N VAL A 333 14.33 -16.64 -10.67
CA VAL A 333 14.38 -16.56 -9.21
C VAL A 333 12.95 -16.39 -8.71
N LEU A 334 12.48 -17.38 -7.93
CA LEU A 334 11.16 -17.34 -7.31
C LEU A 334 11.20 -16.57 -5.99
N PRO A 335 10.09 -15.94 -5.58
CA PRO A 335 10.01 -15.20 -4.33
C PRO A 335 10.13 -16.10 -3.11
N GLU A 336 10.70 -15.55 -2.05
CA GLU A 336 10.77 -16.18 -0.73
C GLU A 336 10.17 -15.23 0.31
N ALA A 337 9.41 -15.79 1.24
CA ALA A 337 8.94 -15.05 2.41
C ALA A 337 10.12 -14.73 3.33
N THR A 338 10.12 -13.54 3.91
CA THR A 338 11.05 -13.18 4.98
C THR A 338 10.89 -14.15 6.16
N ALA A 339 11.98 -14.52 6.80
CA ALA A 339 11.93 -15.38 7.97
C ALA A 339 10.93 -14.85 9.02
N LYS A 340 10.20 -15.75 9.70
CA LYS A 340 9.16 -15.47 10.69
C LYS A 340 7.90 -14.76 10.14
N SER A 341 7.79 -14.53 8.82
CA SER A 341 6.63 -13.89 8.22
C SER A 341 5.63 -14.92 7.67
N ASP A 342 4.34 -14.51 7.64
CA ASP A 342 3.28 -15.18 6.89
C ASP A 342 2.58 -14.12 6.03
N PRO A 343 3.05 -13.93 4.78
CA PRO A 343 2.59 -12.87 3.93
C PRO A 343 1.15 -13.03 3.44
N SER A 344 0.42 -11.92 3.37
CA SER A 344 -0.75 -11.78 2.54
C SER A 344 -0.30 -11.17 1.21
N TRP A 345 0.09 -12.02 0.28
CA TRP A 345 0.77 -11.61 -0.95
C TRP A 345 -0.07 -10.68 -1.82
N PHE A 346 0.52 -9.57 -2.25
CA PHE A 346 -0.09 -8.66 -3.21
C PHE A 346 0.10 -9.14 -4.65
N GLY A 347 1.28 -9.66 -4.97
CA GLY A 347 1.65 -10.18 -6.26
C GLY A 347 2.68 -11.32 -6.16
N PHE A 348 2.90 -12.02 -7.25
CA PHE A 348 3.92 -13.07 -7.38
C PHE A 348 5.09 -12.55 -8.22
N PRO A 349 6.18 -12.07 -7.62
CA PRO A 349 7.33 -11.57 -8.35
C PRO A 349 8.13 -12.69 -8.99
N LEU A 350 8.61 -12.45 -10.22
CA LEU A 350 9.45 -13.34 -11.00
C LEU A 350 10.64 -12.54 -11.53
N LEU A 351 11.85 -12.94 -11.14
CA LEU A 351 13.06 -12.30 -11.62
C LEU A 351 13.76 -13.24 -12.61
N VAL A 352 13.93 -12.77 -13.85
CA VAL A 352 14.64 -13.54 -14.88
C VAL A 352 16.14 -13.52 -14.55
N ARG A 353 16.75 -14.70 -14.52
CA ARG A 353 18.20 -14.86 -14.25
C ARG A 353 19.02 -14.23 -15.37
N GLU A 354 20.22 -13.78 -15.04
CA GLU A 354 21.15 -13.19 -16.03
C GLU A 354 21.63 -14.19 -17.08
N ASP A 355 21.75 -15.46 -16.69
CA ASP A 355 22.16 -16.59 -17.53
C ASP A 355 20.97 -17.29 -18.21
N ALA A 356 19.75 -16.81 -18.05
CA ALA A 356 18.60 -17.34 -18.75
C ALA A 356 18.71 -17.10 -20.27
N PRO A 357 18.24 -18.04 -21.11
CA PRO A 357 18.32 -17.89 -22.56
C PRO A 357 17.30 -16.90 -23.13
N PHE A 358 16.70 -16.07 -22.28
CA PHE A 358 15.69 -15.07 -22.62
C PHE A 358 15.72 -13.89 -21.64
N THR A 359 15.22 -12.77 -22.12
CA THR A 359 15.08 -11.55 -21.32
C THR A 359 13.71 -11.46 -20.66
N ARG A 360 13.61 -10.61 -19.62
CA ARG A 360 12.31 -10.22 -19.05
C ARG A 360 11.34 -9.67 -20.10
N ALA A 361 11.83 -8.83 -21.00
CA ALA A 361 10.99 -8.20 -22.03
C ALA A 361 10.36 -9.22 -22.96
N GLU A 362 11.11 -10.24 -23.38
CA GLU A 362 10.59 -11.33 -24.23
C GLU A 362 9.52 -12.14 -23.51
N LEU A 363 9.75 -12.53 -22.24
CA LEU A 363 8.78 -13.28 -21.45
C LEU A 363 7.50 -12.47 -21.19
N VAL A 364 7.64 -11.21 -20.78
CA VAL A 364 6.50 -10.32 -20.54
C VAL A 364 5.68 -10.11 -21.79
N THR A 365 6.30 -9.83 -22.96
CA THR A 365 5.62 -9.67 -24.23
C THR A 365 4.82 -10.93 -24.61
N PHE A 366 5.41 -12.10 -24.37
CA PHE A 366 4.75 -13.38 -24.65
C PHE A 366 3.52 -13.60 -23.76
N LEU A 367 3.62 -13.29 -22.46
CA LEU A 367 2.53 -13.41 -21.49
C LEU A 367 1.37 -12.45 -21.80
N GLU A 368 1.68 -11.17 -22.06
CA GLU A 368 0.68 -10.15 -22.41
C GLU A 368 -0.07 -10.51 -23.71
N ALA A 369 0.64 -11.06 -24.71
CA ALA A 369 0.02 -11.56 -25.94
C ALA A 369 -0.97 -12.70 -25.68
N ARG A 370 -0.79 -13.46 -24.60
CA ARG A 370 -1.67 -14.55 -24.14
C ARG A 370 -2.68 -14.11 -23.08
N LYS A 371 -2.90 -12.78 -22.96
CA LYS A 371 -3.86 -12.21 -21.99
C LYS A 371 -3.50 -12.42 -20.52
N ILE A 372 -2.24 -12.72 -20.21
CA ILE A 372 -1.73 -12.77 -18.85
C ILE A 372 -1.07 -11.43 -18.54
N ALA A 373 -1.72 -10.64 -17.69
CA ALA A 373 -1.25 -9.31 -17.34
C ALA A 373 -0.04 -9.38 -16.40
N THR A 374 0.93 -8.50 -16.64
CA THR A 374 2.16 -8.38 -15.85
C THR A 374 2.37 -6.93 -15.38
N ARG A 375 3.18 -6.73 -14.35
CA ARG A 375 3.60 -5.38 -13.91
C ARG A 375 5.07 -5.40 -13.49
N PRO A 376 5.81 -4.30 -13.70
CA PRO A 376 7.10 -4.12 -13.04
C PRO A 376 6.92 -3.97 -11.54
N LEU A 377 7.98 -4.17 -10.75
CA LEU A 377 7.93 -3.89 -9.33
C LEU A 377 8.02 -2.38 -9.12
N PHE A 378 6.92 -1.77 -8.70
CA PHE A 378 6.82 -0.34 -8.40
C PHE A 378 7.44 0.56 -9.50
N GLY A 379 8.27 1.53 -9.09
CA GLY A 379 9.05 2.36 -10.01
C GLY A 379 10.37 1.74 -10.49
N GLY A 380 10.64 0.47 -10.17
CA GLY A 380 11.95 -0.14 -10.44
C GLY A 380 13.03 0.47 -9.56
N ASN A 381 13.90 1.30 -10.12
CA ASN A 381 14.85 2.12 -9.37
C ASN A 381 14.41 3.59 -9.43
N LEU A 382 13.83 4.11 -8.36
CA LEU A 382 13.27 5.46 -8.31
C LEU A 382 14.29 6.56 -8.62
N ILE A 383 15.55 6.41 -8.21
CA ILE A 383 16.56 7.44 -8.49
C ILE A 383 16.90 7.57 -9.99
N ARG A 384 16.46 6.63 -10.82
CA ARG A 384 16.59 6.68 -12.28
C ARG A 384 15.33 7.22 -12.97
N GLN A 385 14.28 7.52 -12.21
CA GLN A 385 13.05 8.09 -12.77
C GLN A 385 13.22 9.62 -12.95
N PRO A 386 12.71 10.21 -14.04
CA PRO A 386 12.89 11.63 -14.35
C PRO A 386 12.52 12.58 -13.20
N ALA A 387 11.51 12.22 -12.40
CA ALA A 387 11.06 13.04 -11.28
C ALA A 387 12.13 13.22 -10.18
N TYR A 388 13.13 12.36 -10.12
CA TYR A 388 14.13 12.35 -9.03
C TYR A 388 15.55 12.72 -9.47
N GLU A 389 15.75 13.11 -10.73
CA GLU A 389 17.07 13.46 -11.28
C GLU A 389 17.77 14.62 -10.54
N HIS A 390 16.96 15.52 -9.95
CA HIS A 390 17.48 16.75 -9.31
C HIS A 390 17.23 16.79 -7.80
N VAL A 391 16.78 15.69 -7.19
CA VAL A 391 16.55 15.67 -5.75
C VAL A 391 17.83 15.32 -5.00
N ALA A 392 17.97 15.88 -3.80
CA ALA A 392 19.08 15.54 -2.92
C ALA A 392 18.80 14.18 -2.24
N TYR A 393 19.74 13.26 -2.35
CA TYR A 393 19.70 11.95 -1.67
C TYR A 393 21.11 11.46 -1.35
N ARG A 394 21.19 10.37 -0.59
CA ARG A 394 22.40 9.59 -0.35
C ARG A 394 22.14 8.11 -0.62
N THR A 395 23.14 7.37 -1.06
CA THR A 395 23.10 5.91 -1.20
C THR A 395 24.11 5.23 -0.30
N VAL A 396 23.80 4.01 0.12
CA VAL A 396 24.75 3.11 0.78
C VAL A 396 25.30 2.16 -0.30
N GLY A 397 26.55 2.40 -0.70
CA GLY A 397 27.19 1.63 -1.77
C GLY A 397 26.48 1.77 -3.12
N GLU A 398 26.61 0.72 -3.91
CA GLU A 398 25.92 0.56 -5.21
C GLU A 398 24.60 -0.19 -5.01
N LEU A 399 23.54 0.28 -5.63
CA LEU A 399 22.20 -0.33 -5.55
C LEU A 399 22.03 -1.43 -6.60
N ARG A 400 22.90 -2.46 -6.57
CA ARG A 400 22.98 -3.51 -7.61
C ARG A 400 21.71 -4.36 -7.68
N CYS A 401 21.18 -4.77 -6.53
CA CYS A 401 19.95 -5.56 -6.50
C CYS A 401 18.75 -4.72 -6.92
N THR A 402 18.70 -3.44 -6.55
CA THR A 402 17.70 -2.48 -7.04
C THR A 402 17.74 -2.34 -8.57
N ASP A 403 18.92 -2.22 -9.18
CA ASP A 403 19.05 -2.18 -10.65
C ASP A 403 18.64 -3.51 -11.30
N ARG A 404 18.95 -4.66 -10.68
CA ARG A 404 18.45 -5.98 -11.14
C ARG A 404 16.92 -6.06 -11.07
N VAL A 405 16.32 -5.58 -10.00
CA VAL A 405 14.86 -5.48 -9.87
C VAL A 405 14.28 -4.66 -11.02
N MET A 406 14.82 -3.49 -11.30
CA MET A 406 14.36 -2.64 -12.40
C MET A 406 14.44 -3.34 -13.76
N ASN A 407 15.53 -4.06 -14.03
CA ASN A 407 15.82 -4.63 -15.36
C ASN A 407 15.22 -6.02 -15.58
N GLN A 408 15.10 -6.84 -14.53
CA GLN A 408 14.87 -8.29 -14.65
C GLN A 408 13.58 -8.75 -13.98
N LEU A 409 12.97 -7.96 -13.09
CA LEU A 409 11.77 -8.33 -12.33
C LEU A 409 10.49 -7.89 -13.00
N PHE A 410 9.48 -8.71 -12.92
CA PHE A 410 8.06 -8.40 -13.10
C PHE A 410 7.23 -9.24 -12.12
N TRP A 411 5.96 -8.91 -11.93
CA TRP A 411 5.07 -9.72 -11.11
C TRP A 411 3.73 -9.99 -11.81
N ILE A 412 3.10 -11.08 -11.41
CA ILE A 412 1.78 -11.54 -11.87
C ILE A 412 0.80 -11.58 -10.69
N GLY A 413 -0.49 -11.64 -11.00
CA GLY A 413 -1.55 -11.57 -9.99
C GLY A 413 -1.64 -12.80 -9.09
N VAL A 414 -2.07 -12.54 -7.84
CA VAL A 414 -2.48 -13.57 -6.87
C VAL A 414 -3.82 -13.21 -6.21
N TYR A 415 -4.53 -12.20 -6.71
CA TYR A 415 -5.74 -11.67 -6.07
C TYR A 415 -6.88 -12.71 -6.02
N PRO A 416 -7.88 -12.51 -5.13
CA PRO A 416 -8.91 -13.52 -4.84
C PRO A 416 -9.80 -13.92 -6.02
N GLY A 417 -9.89 -13.09 -7.05
CA GLY A 417 -10.69 -13.39 -8.25
C GLY A 417 -10.04 -14.33 -9.26
N LEU A 418 -8.83 -14.84 -8.99
CA LEU A 418 -8.18 -15.82 -9.86
C LEU A 418 -8.69 -17.23 -9.53
N THR A 419 -9.16 -17.94 -10.56
CA THR A 419 -9.56 -19.36 -10.44
C THR A 419 -8.34 -20.28 -10.56
N THR A 420 -8.52 -21.53 -10.15
CA THR A 420 -7.51 -22.56 -10.31
C THR A 420 -7.08 -22.74 -11.77
N GLU A 421 -8.06 -22.74 -12.70
CA GLU A 421 -7.81 -22.88 -14.14
C GLU A 421 -6.99 -21.70 -14.69
N MET A 422 -7.24 -20.45 -14.21
CA MET A 422 -6.43 -19.29 -14.59
C MET A 422 -4.99 -19.43 -14.15
N LEU A 423 -4.75 -19.91 -12.91
CA LEU A 423 -3.40 -20.10 -12.36
C LEU A 423 -2.66 -21.23 -13.10
N ASP A 424 -3.35 -22.33 -13.43
CA ASP A 424 -2.78 -23.43 -14.21
C ASP A 424 -2.38 -22.95 -15.60
N TYR A 425 -3.25 -22.20 -16.26
CA TYR A 425 -2.96 -21.60 -17.56
C TYR A 425 -1.72 -20.68 -17.50
N VAL A 426 -1.54 -19.89 -16.44
CA VAL A 426 -0.35 -19.08 -16.24
C VAL A 426 0.90 -19.94 -16.13
N VAL A 427 0.85 -20.98 -15.30
CA VAL A 427 1.97 -21.93 -15.11
C VAL A 427 2.35 -22.59 -16.43
N GLU A 428 1.37 -23.18 -17.13
CA GLU A 428 1.59 -23.85 -18.42
C GLU A 428 2.17 -22.91 -19.46
N THR A 429 1.68 -21.69 -19.54
CA THR A 429 2.15 -20.66 -20.48
C THR A 429 3.59 -20.26 -20.21
N ILE A 430 4.00 -20.11 -18.94
CA ILE A 430 5.39 -19.81 -18.59
C ILE A 430 6.29 -21.00 -18.91
N HIS A 431 5.85 -22.24 -18.66
CA HIS A 431 6.58 -23.46 -19.04
C HIS A 431 6.77 -23.58 -20.56
N GLU A 432 5.69 -23.32 -21.33
CA GLU A 432 5.74 -23.30 -22.80
C GLU A 432 6.85 -22.36 -23.29
N PHE A 433 6.85 -21.12 -22.77
CA PHE A 433 7.85 -20.13 -23.15
C PHE A 433 9.28 -20.52 -22.76
N ALA A 434 9.47 -20.93 -21.50
CA ALA A 434 10.81 -21.20 -20.96
C ALA A 434 11.50 -22.39 -21.64
N ARG A 435 10.72 -23.40 -22.06
CA ARG A 435 11.21 -24.62 -22.71
C ARG A 435 11.16 -24.59 -24.23
N ALA A 436 10.67 -23.52 -24.84
CA ALA A 436 10.63 -23.40 -26.30
C ALA A 436 12.04 -23.46 -26.88
N PRO A 437 12.28 -24.28 -27.96
CA PRO A 437 13.57 -24.34 -28.62
C PRO A 437 13.92 -22.97 -29.18
N ARG A 438 15.08 -22.43 -28.81
CA ARG A 438 15.58 -21.15 -29.29
C ARG A 438 16.62 -21.37 -30.37
N LYS A 439 16.52 -20.63 -31.48
CA LYS A 439 17.56 -20.63 -32.48
C LYS A 439 18.84 -20.04 -31.85
N ALA A 440 19.92 -20.79 -31.79
CA ALA A 440 21.21 -20.28 -31.41
C ALA A 440 21.60 -19.15 -32.39
N GLY A 441 21.78 -17.94 -31.88
CA GLY A 441 22.31 -16.82 -32.64
C GLY A 441 21.28 -15.80 -33.12
N ALA A 442 20.81 -14.96 -32.20
CA ALA A 442 20.45 -13.57 -32.53
C ALA A 442 20.81 -12.72 -31.29
N ALA A 443 22.07 -12.34 -31.19
CA ALA A 443 22.43 -11.19 -30.37
C ALA A 443 21.66 -10.00 -30.93
N SER A 444 20.62 -9.57 -30.23
CA SER A 444 19.82 -8.41 -30.65
C SER A 444 20.64 -7.14 -30.47
N SER A 445 21.22 -6.67 -31.56
CA SER A 445 21.59 -5.26 -31.70
C SER A 445 20.27 -4.45 -31.79
N CYS A 446 19.71 -4.08 -30.70
CA CYS A 446 18.62 -3.12 -30.66
C CYS A 446 19.17 -1.75 -30.23
N SER A 447 19.89 -1.11 -31.15
CA SER A 447 20.06 0.33 -31.18
C SER A 447 18.91 0.93 -32.02
N ALA A 448 17.83 1.29 -31.40
CA ALA A 448 16.81 2.13 -31.98
C ALA A 448 16.49 3.26 -30.99
N HIS A 449 17.20 4.38 -31.18
CA HIS A 449 16.73 5.67 -30.70
C HIS A 449 15.45 6.00 -31.46
N ALA A 450 14.30 5.85 -30.83
CA ALA A 450 13.09 6.49 -31.28
C ALA A 450 12.99 7.83 -30.54
N GLU A 451 13.31 8.91 -31.23
CA GLU A 451 12.95 10.26 -30.83
C GLU A 451 11.43 10.36 -30.79
N PHE A 452 10.85 10.45 -29.63
CA PHE A 452 9.49 10.93 -29.43
C PHE A 452 9.56 12.43 -29.14
N SER A 453 9.23 13.26 -30.17
CA SER A 453 8.85 14.66 -29.95
C SER A 453 7.45 14.74 -29.39
N TYR A 454 7.29 15.54 -28.33
CA TYR A 454 6.02 15.91 -27.71
C TYR A 454 5.26 16.90 -28.58
#